data_562b1b4357739519e34d782fabb52124
#
_entry.id   562b1b4357739519e34d782fabb52124
#
_cell.length_a   1.000
_cell.length_b   1.000
_cell.length_c   1.000
_cell.angle_alpha   90.00
_cell.angle_beta   90.00
_cell.angle_gamma   90.00
#
_symmetry.space_group_name_H-M   'P 1'
#
loop_
_entity.id
_entity.type
_entity.pdbx_description
1 polymer ?
#
loop_
_entity_poly.entity_id
_entity_poly.type
_entity_poly.pdbx_seq_one_letter_code
_entity_poly.pdbx_strand_id
1 'polypeptide(L)'
;SVPVSEGQTVNANQTTPTIVTIADLSKMKIKPEISEGDITKVKAGQEVSFTILSDSQTVYHSVIDSVDPANTTTSDSSSTSSSTSSSSSSTTSAIYYYANVLIDNPDRTLRIGMTTENNIKIANAKDVLLVSNMAIQKRDGKSFVNVLNDKNQPEQREVETGVQNDFQTEIKSGLNEGEKVIVSQVANGEQVGSMPRGPRMF
;
A
#
# COMPACT_ATOMS: atom_id res chain seq x y z
N SER A 1 12.45 31.05 -2.47
CA SER A 1 11.18 31.79 -2.41
C SER A 1 11.36 33.07 -1.61
N VAL A 2 10.77 34.15 -2.07
CA VAL A 2 10.72 35.45 -1.37
C VAL A 2 9.25 35.75 -1.11
N PRO A 3 8.73 35.50 0.09
CA PRO A 3 7.32 35.70 0.42
C PRO A 3 6.91 37.16 0.68
N VAL A 4 7.88 38.08 0.72
CA VAL A 4 7.64 39.50 0.97
C VAL A 4 7.66 40.29 -0.34
N SER A 5 6.80 41.32 -0.44
CA SER A 5 6.72 42.23 -1.58
C SER A 5 7.51 43.50 -1.34
N GLU A 6 7.96 44.17 -2.41
CA GLU A 6 8.63 45.45 -2.34
C GLU A 6 7.71 46.51 -1.70
N GLY A 7 8.23 47.25 -0.72
CA GLY A 7 7.47 48.24 0.03
C GLY A 7 6.65 47.71 1.22
N GLN A 8 6.64 46.40 1.46
CA GLN A 8 5.95 45.80 2.60
C GLN A 8 6.71 46.07 3.90
N THR A 9 6.03 46.62 4.90
CA THR A 9 6.60 46.80 6.24
C THR A 9 6.64 45.47 6.98
N VAL A 10 7.84 45.03 7.36
CA VAL A 10 8.06 43.79 8.12
C VAL A 10 8.16 44.16 9.60
N ASN A 11 7.19 43.76 10.42
CA ASN A 11 7.15 44.07 11.85
C ASN A 11 7.49 42.79 12.67
N ALA A 12 8.55 42.89 13.47
CA ALA A 12 9.08 41.80 14.28
C ALA A 12 8.46 41.67 15.68
N ASN A 13 7.47 42.50 16.03
CA ASN A 13 7.00 42.58 17.42
C ASN A 13 6.10 41.41 17.88
N GLN A 14 5.55 40.61 16.99
CA GLN A 14 4.65 39.51 17.36
C GLN A 14 5.10 38.11 16.84
N THR A 15 5.71 38.07 15.67
CA THR A 15 6.25 36.81 15.09
C THR A 15 7.46 37.17 14.23
N THR A 16 8.49 36.32 14.25
CA THR A 16 9.65 36.49 13.36
C THR A 16 9.20 36.26 11.91
N PRO A 17 9.17 37.30 11.06
CA PRO A 17 8.72 37.14 9.68
C PRO A 17 9.76 36.41 8.84
N THR A 18 9.31 35.50 7.99
CA THR A 18 10.17 34.82 7.01
C THR A 18 10.36 35.75 5.80
N ILE A 19 11.56 36.24 5.59
CA ILE A 19 11.88 37.15 4.47
C ILE A 19 12.29 36.39 3.23
N VAL A 20 13.10 35.31 3.39
CA VAL A 20 13.62 34.51 2.29
C VAL A 20 13.69 33.05 2.72
N THR A 21 13.27 32.15 1.85
CA THR A 21 13.49 30.69 1.99
C THR A 21 14.45 30.24 0.90
N ILE A 22 15.62 29.74 1.30
CA ILE A 22 16.62 29.16 0.40
C ILE A 22 16.65 27.66 0.64
N ALA A 23 16.59 26.87 -0.43
CA ALA A 23 16.69 25.43 -0.37
C ALA A 23 17.63 24.92 -1.46
N ASP A 24 18.38 23.88 -1.13
CA ASP A 24 19.15 23.12 -2.12
C ASP A 24 18.21 22.08 -2.78
N LEU A 25 18.11 22.14 -4.11
CA LEU A 25 17.27 21.27 -4.91
C LEU A 25 18.05 20.12 -5.54
N SER A 26 19.32 19.95 -5.23
CA SER A 26 20.17 18.86 -5.77
C SER A 26 19.75 17.50 -5.22
N LYS A 27 19.24 17.48 -3.99
CA LYS A 27 18.67 16.29 -3.33
C LYS A 27 17.27 16.60 -2.84
N MET A 28 16.38 15.67 -3.11
CA MET A 28 14.99 15.80 -2.68
C MET A 28 14.65 14.68 -1.69
N LYS A 29 13.83 15.05 -0.71
CA LYS A 29 13.28 14.11 0.26
C LYS A 29 11.81 13.92 -0.03
N ILE A 30 11.42 12.69 -0.32
CA ILE A 30 10.02 12.29 -0.50
C ILE A 30 9.55 11.68 0.82
N LYS A 31 8.35 12.02 1.23
CA LYS A 31 7.70 11.51 2.43
C LYS A 31 6.42 10.75 2.06
N PRO A 32 6.51 9.47 1.69
CA PRO A 32 5.32 8.65 1.51
C PRO A 32 4.52 8.53 2.81
N GLU A 33 3.21 8.70 2.72
CA GLU A 33 2.28 8.44 3.82
C GLU A 33 1.86 6.97 3.79
N ILE A 34 2.11 6.27 4.89
CA ILE A 34 1.85 4.85 5.03
C ILE A 34 0.79 4.66 6.11
N SER A 35 -0.23 3.85 5.83
CA SER A 35 -1.28 3.55 6.80
C SER A 35 -0.74 2.77 8.01
N GLU A 36 -1.36 2.93 9.17
CA GLU A 36 -1.02 2.18 10.38
C GLU A 36 -1.07 0.65 10.15
N GLY A 37 -1.97 0.16 9.30
CA GLY A 37 -2.09 -1.27 9.00
C GLY A 37 -0.91 -1.84 8.21
N ASP A 38 -0.18 -1.00 7.47
CA ASP A 38 0.92 -1.45 6.60
C ASP A 38 2.30 -1.07 7.08
N ILE A 39 2.40 -0.14 8.05
CA ILE A 39 3.68 0.37 8.55
C ILE A 39 4.60 -0.75 9.08
N THR A 40 4.04 -1.80 9.68
CA THR A 40 4.80 -2.93 10.21
C THR A 40 5.51 -3.74 9.13
N LYS A 41 5.05 -3.65 7.88
CA LYS A 41 5.62 -4.35 6.72
C LYS A 41 6.73 -3.53 6.05
N VAL A 42 6.77 -2.22 6.33
CA VAL A 42 7.71 -1.29 5.69
C VAL A 42 8.96 -1.13 6.55
N LYS A 43 10.13 -1.28 5.93
CA LYS A 43 11.43 -1.20 6.61
C LYS A 43 12.41 -0.38 5.79
N ALA A 44 13.38 0.22 6.48
CA ALA A 44 14.52 0.86 5.80
C ALA A 44 15.25 -0.15 4.90
N GLY A 45 15.72 0.33 3.75
CA GLY A 45 16.42 -0.47 2.75
C GLY A 45 15.52 -1.15 1.71
N GLN A 46 14.19 -1.07 1.83
CA GLN A 46 13.28 -1.58 0.81
C GLN A 46 13.29 -0.70 -0.44
N GLU A 47 13.13 -1.33 -1.60
CA GLU A 47 13.02 -0.62 -2.88
C GLU A 47 11.69 0.12 -2.99
N VAL A 48 11.77 1.35 -3.44
CA VAL A 48 10.64 2.20 -3.77
C VAL A 48 10.73 2.64 -5.21
N SER A 49 9.67 2.49 -5.95
CA SER A 49 9.47 3.15 -7.23
C SER A 49 8.39 4.21 -7.09
N PHE A 50 8.57 5.36 -7.71
CA PHE A 50 7.57 6.41 -7.67
C PHE A 50 7.48 7.14 -9.00
N THR A 51 6.32 7.70 -9.25
CA THR A 51 6.03 8.58 -10.38
C THR A 51 5.55 9.92 -9.86
N ILE A 52 5.70 10.97 -10.67
CA ILE A 52 5.19 12.29 -10.37
C ILE A 52 3.80 12.43 -11.02
N LEU A 53 2.87 13.08 -10.35
CA LEU A 53 1.52 13.28 -10.90
C LEU A 53 1.52 14.02 -12.25
N SER A 54 2.51 14.89 -12.47
CA SER A 54 2.68 15.62 -13.75
C SER A 54 3.29 14.79 -14.88
N ASP A 55 4.00 13.69 -14.54
CA ASP A 55 4.62 12.77 -15.49
C ASP A 55 4.57 11.34 -14.95
N SER A 56 3.50 10.64 -15.30
CA SER A 56 3.29 9.24 -14.92
C SER A 56 4.08 8.25 -15.76
N GLN A 57 4.76 8.68 -16.82
CA GLN A 57 5.54 7.80 -17.69
C GLN A 57 6.96 7.56 -17.13
N THR A 58 7.52 8.54 -16.46
CA THR A 58 8.84 8.45 -15.88
C THR A 58 8.80 7.81 -14.49
N VAL A 59 9.37 6.61 -14.36
CA VAL A 59 9.46 5.88 -13.08
C VAL A 59 10.82 6.14 -12.47
N TYR A 60 10.82 6.69 -11.28
CA TYR A 60 12.02 6.90 -10.47
C TYR A 60 12.18 5.74 -9.50
N HIS A 61 13.44 5.33 -9.27
CA HIS A 61 13.76 4.26 -8.33
C HIS A 61 14.66 4.80 -7.21
N SER A 62 14.34 4.40 -6.00
CA SER A 62 15.11 4.75 -4.81
C SER A 62 14.93 3.67 -3.73
N VAL A 63 15.44 3.93 -2.54
CA VAL A 63 15.29 3.05 -1.38
C VAL A 63 14.78 3.87 -0.19
N ILE A 64 14.07 3.20 0.72
CA ILE A 64 13.66 3.80 1.98
C ILE A 64 14.89 4.01 2.85
N ASP A 65 15.15 5.25 3.20
CA ASP A 65 16.23 5.64 4.12
C ASP A 65 15.83 5.33 5.57
N SER A 66 14.66 5.79 5.97
CA SER A 66 14.16 5.60 7.33
C SER A 66 12.63 5.65 7.37
N VAL A 67 12.07 5.13 8.46
CA VAL A 67 10.64 5.22 8.77
C VAL A 67 10.49 5.97 10.08
N ASP A 68 9.66 7.00 10.09
CA ASP A 68 9.44 7.82 11.25
C ASP A 68 8.65 7.03 12.32
N PRO A 69 9.09 7.05 13.59
CA PRO A 69 8.42 6.30 14.66
C PRO A 69 7.13 6.97 15.13
N ALA A 70 6.92 8.24 14.81
CA ALA A 70 5.74 9.02 15.17
C ALA A 70 4.77 9.16 14.00
N ASN A 71 3.48 9.23 14.30
CA ASN A 71 2.47 9.48 13.28
C ASN A 71 2.55 10.91 12.72
N THR A 72 1.91 11.15 11.59
CA THR A 72 1.96 12.44 10.87
C THR A 72 1.45 13.61 11.72
N THR A 73 0.40 13.40 12.51
CA THR A 73 -0.18 14.44 13.38
C THR A 73 0.77 14.89 14.49
N THR A 74 1.61 13.99 15.00
CA THR A 74 2.61 14.29 16.03
C THR A 74 3.86 14.92 15.41
N SER A 75 4.26 14.49 14.23
CA SER A 75 5.46 14.98 13.53
C SER A 75 5.29 16.42 13.04
N ASP A 76 4.10 16.79 12.55
CA ASP A 76 3.84 18.12 12.02
C ASP A 76 3.61 19.17 13.10
N SER A 77 3.23 18.75 14.31
CA SER A 77 3.01 19.66 15.45
C SER A 77 4.28 20.33 15.96
N SER A 78 5.47 19.85 15.59
CA SER A 78 6.76 20.41 16.03
C SER A 78 7.21 21.64 15.24
N SER A 79 6.55 22.00 14.14
CA SER A 79 7.01 23.03 13.22
C SER A 79 6.19 24.33 13.21
N THR A 80 5.05 24.42 13.89
CA THR A 80 4.30 25.68 13.93
C THR A 80 3.40 25.76 15.18
N SER A 81 3.86 26.48 16.17
CA SER A 81 3.02 26.95 17.27
C SER A 81 2.13 28.11 16.80
N SER A 82 0.99 27.81 16.21
CA SER A 82 -0.11 28.74 16.12
C SER A 82 -1.39 28.08 16.58
N SER A 83 -1.67 28.33 17.86
CA SER A 83 -2.92 28.02 18.52
C SER A 83 -4.09 28.68 17.79
N THR A 84 -4.88 27.91 17.11
CA THR A 84 -6.26 28.24 16.83
C THR A 84 -7.12 27.08 17.29
N SER A 85 -7.69 27.26 18.45
CA SER A 85 -8.73 26.42 19.01
C SER A 85 -9.96 26.47 18.10
N SER A 86 -10.19 25.41 17.35
CA SER A 86 -11.45 25.17 16.67
C SER A 86 -11.91 23.75 16.96
N SER A 87 -12.96 23.70 17.79
CA SER A 87 -14.01 22.68 17.95
C SER A 87 -13.67 21.27 17.43
N SER A 88 -13.48 20.39 18.40
CA SER A 88 -13.45 18.92 18.27
C SER A 88 -14.73 18.37 17.65
N SER A 89 -14.77 18.21 16.34
CA SER A 89 -15.51 17.14 15.73
C SER A 89 -14.60 15.92 15.77
N SER A 90 -14.97 14.90 16.51
CA SER A 90 -14.30 13.60 16.56
C SER A 90 -14.54 12.85 15.22
N THR A 91 -13.98 13.35 14.15
CA THR A 91 -13.76 12.56 12.95
C THR A 91 -12.58 11.66 13.26
N THR A 92 -12.80 10.36 13.28
CA THR A 92 -11.74 9.34 13.36
C THR A 92 -10.87 9.53 12.11
N SER A 93 -9.87 10.41 12.19
CA SER A 93 -8.92 10.59 11.09
C SER A 93 -8.04 9.36 11.01
N ALA A 94 -7.84 8.86 9.79
CA ALA A 94 -6.93 7.75 9.57
C ALA A 94 -5.51 8.13 10.05
N ILE A 95 -4.83 7.19 10.68
CA ILE A 95 -3.47 7.38 11.20
C ILE A 95 -2.48 6.97 10.11
N TYR A 96 -1.57 7.87 9.80
CA TYR A 96 -0.49 7.66 8.84
C TYR A 96 0.87 7.88 9.48
N TYR A 97 1.89 7.24 8.92
CA TYR A 97 3.30 7.39 9.28
C TYR A 97 4.08 7.81 8.04
N TYR A 98 5.15 8.58 8.24
CA TYR A 98 6.05 8.94 7.16
C TYR A 98 7.19 7.93 7.01
N ALA A 99 7.44 7.50 5.78
CA ALA A 99 8.76 7.01 5.42
C ALA A 99 9.56 8.15 4.78
N ASN A 100 10.87 8.05 4.82
CA ASN A 100 11.78 9.02 4.23
C ASN A 100 12.52 8.35 3.07
N VAL A 101 12.39 8.93 1.89
CA VAL A 101 13.07 8.47 0.68
C VAL A 101 13.92 9.61 0.16
N LEU A 102 15.22 9.39 0.02
CA LEU A 102 16.15 10.37 -0.55
C LEU A 102 16.39 10.05 -2.02
N ILE A 103 16.36 11.07 -2.86
CA ILE A 103 16.67 10.96 -4.29
C ILE A 103 17.51 12.13 -4.75
N ASP A 104 18.46 11.85 -5.62
CA ASP A 104 19.22 12.88 -6.32
C ASP A 104 18.39 13.48 -7.45
N ASN A 105 18.46 14.81 -7.59
CA ASN A 105 17.70 15.58 -8.57
C ASN A 105 18.64 16.42 -9.47
N PRO A 106 19.44 15.76 -10.33
CA PRO A 106 20.45 16.46 -11.14
C PRO A 106 19.81 17.44 -12.12
N ASP A 107 18.69 17.06 -12.70
CA ASP A 107 17.98 17.85 -13.73
C ASP A 107 17.04 18.90 -13.13
N ARG A 108 16.94 18.97 -11.80
CA ARG A 108 16.03 19.87 -11.07
C ARG A 108 14.57 19.79 -11.54
N THR A 109 14.17 18.63 -12.05
CA THR A 109 12.81 18.36 -12.50
C THR A 109 11.86 18.23 -11.31
N LEU A 110 12.34 17.63 -10.22
CA LEU A 110 11.59 17.50 -8.98
C LEU A 110 11.60 18.85 -8.24
N ARG A 111 10.43 19.26 -7.76
CA ARG A 111 10.23 20.52 -7.02
C ARG A 111 9.57 20.26 -5.67
N ILE A 112 9.81 21.15 -4.74
CA ILE A 112 9.19 21.12 -3.42
C ILE A 112 7.66 21.28 -3.57
N GLY A 113 6.89 20.46 -2.86
CA GLY A 113 5.43 20.50 -2.90
C GLY A 113 4.80 19.68 -4.04
N MET A 114 5.58 18.92 -4.81
CA MET A 114 5.03 17.98 -5.78
C MET A 114 4.44 16.75 -5.10
N THR A 115 3.35 16.25 -5.66
CA THR A 115 2.73 14.98 -5.26
C THR A 115 3.31 13.84 -6.05
N THR A 116 3.64 12.75 -5.37
CA THR A 116 4.19 11.52 -5.96
C THR A 116 3.30 10.33 -5.63
N GLU A 117 3.16 9.41 -6.57
CA GLU A 117 2.58 8.10 -6.34
C GLU A 117 3.72 7.11 -6.08
N ASN A 118 3.71 6.50 -4.90
CA ASN A 118 4.82 5.67 -4.44
C ASN A 118 4.39 4.20 -4.36
N ASN A 119 5.22 3.32 -4.91
CA ASN A 119 5.06 1.88 -4.85
C ASN A 119 6.24 1.26 -4.10
N ILE A 120 5.98 0.73 -2.91
CA ILE A 120 6.98 0.13 -2.02
C ILE A 120 6.96 -1.37 -2.19
N LYS A 121 8.10 -1.98 -2.53
CA LYS A 121 8.23 -3.43 -2.63
C LYS A 121 8.45 -4.01 -1.24
N ILE A 122 7.42 -4.58 -0.65
CA ILE A 122 7.47 -5.18 0.70
C ILE A 122 8.20 -6.51 0.67
N ALA A 123 7.91 -7.34 -0.33
CA ALA A 123 8.52 -8.65 -0.50
C ALA A 123 8.68 -8.97 -1.99
N ASN A 124 9.68 -9.78 -2.30
CA ASN A 124 9.93 -10.26 -3.65
C ASN A 124 10.36 -11.72 -3.57
N ALA A 125 9.65 -12.58 -4.27
CA ALA A 125 10.00 -13.98 -4.45
C ALA A 125 10.26 -14.21 -5.95
N LYS A 126 11.39 -14.83 -6.29
CA LYS A 126 11.77 -15.17 -7.66
C LYS A 126 11.70 -16.68 -7.83
N ASP A 127 11.36 -17.12 -9.04
CA ASP A 127 11.33 -18.55 -9.42
C ASP A 127 10.44 -19.40 -8.49
N VAL A 128 9.23 -18.89 -8.21
CA VAL A 128 8.28 -19.52 -7.29
C VAL A 128 7.00 -19.94 -8.01
N LEU A 129 6.37 -21.00 -7.50
CA LEU A 129 5.06 -21.42 -7.98
C LEU A 129 3.98 -20.44 -7.45
N LEU A 130 3.17 -19.93 -8.36
CA LEU A 130 2.07 -19.02 -8.05
C LEU A 130 0.73 -19.70 -8.25
N VAL A 131 -0.15 -19.58 -7.28
CA VAL A 131 -1.51 -20.09 -7.34
C VAL A 131 -2.49 -18.97 -7.03
N SER A 132 -3.63 -18.94 -7.73
CA SER A 132 -4.68 -17.98 -7.45
C SER A 132 -5.19 -18.10 -6.02
N ASN A 133 -5.40 -16.97 -5.33
CA ASN A 133 -5.94 -16.94 -3.97
C ASN A 133 -7.29 -17.67 -3.85
N MET A 134 -8.08 -17.67 -4.92
CA MET A 134 -9.38 -18.37 -4.97
C MET A 134 -9.27 -19.90 -4.91
N ALA A 135 -8.11 -20.47 -5.23
CA ALA A 135 -7.89 -21.91 -5.19
C ALA A 135 -7.42 -22.40 -3.82
N ILE A 136 -7.01 -21.48 -2.94
CA ILE A 136 -6.45 -21.82 -1.63
C ILE A 136 -7.57 -21.81 -0.59
N GLN A 137 -7.74 -22.94 0.07
CA GLN A 137 -8.66 -23.12 1.19
C GLN A 137 -7.87 -23.14 2.50
N LYS A 138 -8.18 -22.22 3.39
CA LYS A 138 -7.58 -22.21 4.74
C LYS A 138 -8.53 -22.92 5.71
N ARG A 139 -8.04 -23.96 6.38
CA ARG A 139 -8.78 -24.73 7.38
C ARG A 139 -7.83 -25.09 8.52
N ASP A 140 -8.23 -24.83 9.76
CA ASP A 140 -7.46 -25.14 10.98
C ASP A 140 -6.01 -24.61 10.96
N GLY A 141 -5.79 -23.42 10.36
CA GLY A 141 -4.46 -22.81 10.26
C GLY A 141 -3.56 -23.37 9.17
N LYS A 142 -4.04 -24.38 8.42
CA LYS A 142 -3.36 -24.99 7.28
C LYS A 142 -3.96 -24.54 5.96
N SER A 143 -3.14 -24.48 4.91
CA SER A 143 -3.57 -24.16 3.55
C SER A 143 -3.68 -25.42 2.72
N PHE A 144 -4.78 -25.56 2.00
CA PHE A 144 -5.08 -26.68 1.11
C PHE A 144 -5.40 -26.18 -0.28
N VAL A 145 -5.03 -26.97 -1.28
CA VAL A 145 -5.34 -26.73 -2.69
C VAL A 145 -5.91 -28.01 -3.29
N ASN A 146 -6.94 -27.88 -4.12
CA ASN A 146 -7.48 -29.01 -4.86
C ASN A 146 -6.73 -29.13 -6.19
N VAL A 147 -5.99 -30.20 -6.35
CA VAL A 147 -5.21 -30.54 -7.56
C VAL A 147 -5.98 -31.60 -8.35
N LEU A 148 -5.96 -31.47 -9.66
CA LEU A 148 -6.52 -32.48 -10.54
C LEU A 148 -5.48 -33.59 -10.79
N ASN A 149 -5.75 -34.81 -10.34
CA ASN A 149 -4.88 -35.95 -10.60
C ASN A 149 -5.00 -36.45 -12.07
N ASP A 150 -4.13 -37.38 -12.47
CA ASP A 150 -4.11 -37.95 -13.83
C ASP A 150 -5.45 -38.63 -14.25
N LYS A 151 -6.30 -38.95 -13.29
CA LYS A 151 -7.63 -39.52 -13.48
C LYS A 151 -8.74 -38.47 -13.53
N ASN A 152 -8.42 -37.20 -13.66
CA ASN A 152 -9.36 -36.07 -13.61
C ASN A 152 -10.22 -36.03 -12.32
N GLN A 153 -9.69 -36.50 -11.20
CA GLN A 153 -10.37 -36.41 -9.91
C GLN A 153 -9.71 -35.35 -9.04
N PRO A 154 -10.50 -34.55 -8.29
CA PRO A 154 -9.98 -33.59 -7.36
C PRO A 154 -9.32 -34.30 -6.17
N GLU A 155 -8.07 -33.97 -5.92
CA GLU A 155 -7.32 -34.39 -4.75
C GLU A 155 -6.97 -33.18 -3.90
N GLN A 156 -7.37 -33.20 -2.64
CA GLN A 156 -7.02 -32.14 -1.70
C GLN A 156 -5.60 -32.38 -1.17
N ARG A 157 -4.72 -31.40 -1.36
CA ARG A 157 -3.33 -31.47 -0.92
C ARG A 157 -3.01 -30.30 0.00
N GLU A 158 -2.33 -30.60 1.10
CA GLU A 158 -1.80 -29.57 2.01
C GLU A 158 -0.61 -28.88 1.32
N VAL A 159 -0.59 -27.55 1.39
CA VAL A 159 0.45 -26.73 0.78
C VAL A 159 0.98 -25.71 1.80
N GLU A 160 2.26 -25.40 1.70
CA GLU A 160 2.87 -24.35 2.46
C GLU A 160 2.90 -23.06 1.62
N THR A 161 2.23 -22.02 2.11
CA THR A 161 2.13 -20.74 1.43
C THR A 161 3.26 -19.80 1.85
N GLY A 162 3.74 -18.99 0.91
CA GLY A 162 4.75 -17.95 1.15
C GLY A 162 4.17 -16.55 1.04
N VAL A 163 4.80 -15.71 0.19
CA VAL A 163 4.35 -14.35 -0.07
C VAL A 163 3.00 -14.37 -0.80
N GLN A 164 2.12 -13.48 -0.38
CA GLN A 164 0.78 -13.34 -0.94
C GLN A 164 0.56 -11.92 -1.42
N ASN A 165 -0.05 -11.77 -2.59
CA ASN A 165 -0.62 -10.51 -3.07
C ASN A 165 -2.14 -10.62 -3.19
N ASP A 166 -2.82 -9.60 -3.75
CA ASP A 166 -4.28 -9.56 -3.86
C ASP A 166 -4.87 -10.66 -4.73
N PHE A 167 -4.11 -11.20 -5.68
CA PHE A 167 -4.59 -12.17 -6.67
C PHE A 167 -3.96 -13.56 -6.54
N GLN A 168 -2.72 -13.62 -6.11
CA GLN A 168 -1.89 -14.83 -6.14
C GLN A 168 -1.12 -15.01 -4.84
N THR A 169 -0.88 -16.27 -4.50
CA THR A 169 -0.06 -16.68 -3.36
C THR A 169 1.07 -17.58 -3.87
N GLU A 170 2.25 -17.34 -3.35
CA GLU A 170 3.41 -18.23 -3.51
C GLU A 170 3.15 -19.56 -2.81
N ILE A 171 3.51 -20.66 -3.45
CA ILE A 171 3.55 -21.99 -2.85
C ILE A 171 5.01 -22.40 -2.71
N LYS A 172 5.44 -22.62 -1.47
CA LYS A 172 6.80 -23.05 -1.14
C LYS A 172 6.97 -24.55 -1.26
N SER A 173 5.93 -25.31 -0.89
CA SER A 173 5.93 -26.77 -0.94
C SER A 173 4.52 -27.33 -1.11
N GLY A 174 4.41 -28.57 -1.63
CA GLY A 174 3.15 -29.28 -1.79
C GLY A 174 2.58 -29.29 -3.21
N LEU A 175 3.14 -28.54 -4.16
CA LEU A 175 2.76 -28.54 -5.57
C LEU A 175 3.99 -28.68 -6.48
N ASN A 176 3.81 -29.25 -7.66
CA ASN A 176 4.82 -29.30 -8.71
C ASN A 176 4.41 -28.41 -9.88
N GLU A 177 5.41 -27.98 -10.65
CA GLU A 177 5.19 -27.19 -11.84
C GLU A 177 4.37 -27.99 -12.88
N GLY A 178 3.36 -27.33 -13.47
CA GLY A 178 2.48 -27.93 -14.47
C GLY A 178 1.26 -28.68 -13.92
N GLU A 179 1.12 -28.85 -12.60
CA GLU A 179 -0.08 -29.42 -12.00
C GLU A 179 -1.30 -28.51 -12.20
N LYS A 180 -2.45 -29.08 -12.50
CA LYS A 180 -3.70 -28.35 -12.69
C LYS A 180 -4.39 -28.16 -11.35
N VAL A 181 -4.54 -26.89 -10.95
CA VAL A 181 -5.22 -26.50 -9.72
C VAL A 181 -6.67 -26.13 -10.03
N ILE A 182 -7.60 -26.66 -9.24
CA ILE A 182 -9.02 -26.37 -9.36
C ILE A 182 -9.29 -25.10 -8.56
N VAL A 183 -9.68 -24.04 -9.24
CA VAL A 183 -10.23 -22.86 -8.60
C VAL A 183 -11.64 -23.23 -8.15
N SER A 184 -11.92 -23.12 -6.84
CA SER A 184 -13.22 -23.48 -6.27
C SER A 184 -14.34 -22.78 -7.05
N GLN A 185 -15.11 -23.55 -7.81
CA GLN A 185 -16.37 -23.06 -8.33
C GLN A 185 -17.32 -22.94 -7.15
N VAL A 186 -17.92 -21.78 -7.04
CA VAL A 186 -19.14 -21.60 -6.24
C VAL A 186 -20.08 -22.74 -6.65
N ALA A 187 -20.43 -23.59 -5.71
CA ALA A 187 -21.39 -24.67 -5.96
C ALA A 187 -22.71 -24.03 -6.43
N ASN A 188 -22.91 -23.99 -7.75
CA ASN A 188 -24.23 -23.82 -8.34
C ASN A 188 -25.01 -25.09 -8.06
N GLY A 189 -25.63 -25.16 -6.88
CA GLY A 189 -26.37 -26.31 -6.42
C GLY A 189 -27.47 -25.95 -5.46
N GLU A 190 -28.09 -24.80 -5.62
CA GLU A 190 -29.42 -24.58 -5.09
C GLU A 190 -30.41 -25.15 -6.12
N GLN A 191 -30.68 -26.44 -6.03
CA GLN A 191 -31.89 -27.02 -6.60
C GLN A 191 -33.06 -26.29 -5.95
N VAL A 192 -33.68 -25.41 -6.72
CA VAL A 192 -35.02 -24.90 -6.39
C VAL A 192 -35.91 -26.10 -6.24
N GLY A 193 -36.17 -26.47 -4.99
CA GLY A 193 -37.12 -27.56 -4.66
C GLY A 193 -38.43 -27.26 -5.35
N SER A 194 -38.81 -28.14 -6.25
CA SER A 194 -40.16 -28.17 -6.84
C SER A 194 -41.16 -28.25 -5.71
N MET A 195 -41.90 -27.16 -5.45
CA MET A 195 -43.08 -27.19 -4.57
C MET A 195 -44.05 -28.23 -5.11
N PRO A 196 -44.56 -29.16 -4.26
CA PRO A 196 -45.60 -30.06 -4.66
C PRO A 196 -46.87 -29.25 -4.92
N ARG A 197 -47.41 -29.34 -6.13
CA ARG A 197 -48.73 -28.84 -6.48
C ARG A 197 -49.74 -29.53 -5.60
N GLY A 198 -50.36 -28.78 -4.68
CA GLY A 198 -51.53 -29.20 -3.93
C GLY A 198 -52.70 -29.57 -4.87
N PRO A 199 -53.62 -30.46 -4.44
CA PRO A 199 -54.73 -30.92 -5.24
C PRO A 199 -55.73 -29.78 -5.49
N ARG A 200 -56.14 -29.64 -6.76
CA ARG A 200 -57.28 -28.80 -7.15
C ARG A 200 -58.55 -29.41 -6.59
N MET A 201 -59.23 -28.72 -5.71
CA MET A 201 -60.65 -28.98 -5.41
C MET A 201 -61.51 -28.31 -6.48
N PHE A 202 -62.43 -29.08 -6.97
CA PHE A 202 -63.54 -28.62 -7.82
C PHE A 202 -64.56 -27.81 -7.00
#